data_aeb827209ab62a7785b1388ef105799c
#
_entry.id   aeb827209ab62a7785b1388ef105799c
#
_cell.length_a   1.000
_cell.length_b   1.000
_cell.length_c   1.000
_cell.angle_alpha   90.00
_cell.angle_beta   90.00
_cell.angle_gamma   90.00
#
_symmetry.space_group_name_H-M   'P 1'
#
loop_
_entity.id
_entity.type
_entity.pdbx_description
1 polymer ?
#
loop_
_entity_poly.entity_id
_entity_poly.type
_entity_poly.pdbx_seq_one_letter_code
_entity_poly.pdbx_strand_id
1 'polypeptide(L)'
;AILYIIRLFVFPKRFVQDFRSHGAGPGFLTVVAGICILGNQFVLLGKDPAMGEALFWIGSVLWIVILWGVFYFVFSDEPKPPLEKGINGAWLVATVSTQAIVILGCILIDHMPWDKEIAFFAFTALFLLGFMLYLFVITMIFYRFAFKELEPAQLSPTYWINAGAVAITTLAGAELLSHPGASPLLMEFFPFIKGLTLMAWATATFWIPMLFLLGFWRHSVKQYPAA
;
A
#
# COMPACT_ATOMS: atom_id res chain seq x y z
N ALA A 1 -6.77 1.85 -13.55
CA ALA A 1 -5.73 2.04 -14.58
C ALA A 1 -6.27 2.86 -15.76
N ILE A 2 -7.33 2.44 -16.46
CA ILE A 2 -7.86 3.11 -17.68
C ILE A 2 -8.15 4.60 -17.43
N LEU A 3 -8.79 4.97 -16.34
CA LEU A 3 -9.11 6.38 -16.02
C LEU A 3 -7.84 7.23 -15.84
N TYR A 4 -6.75 6.68 -15.30
CA TYR A 4 -5.47 7.37 -15.19
C TYR A 4 -4.83 7.59 -16.57
N ILE A 5 -4.94 6.62 -17.47
CA ILE A 5 -4.46 6.73 -18.85
C ILE A 5 -5.24 7.82 -19.56
N ILE A 6 -6.58 7.79 -19.50
CA ILE A 6 -7.43 8.84 -20.09
C ILE A 6 -7.05 10.21 -19.50
N ARG A 7 -6.88 10.31 -18.17
CA ARG A 7 -6.53 11.58 -17.52
C ARG A 7 -5.16 12.10 -17.94
N LEU A 8 -4.18 11.20 -18.14
CA LEU A 8 -2.85 11.57 -18.63
C LEU A 8 -2.91 12.22 -20.03
N PHE A 9 -3.69 11.65 -20.94
CA PHE A 9 -3.77 12.17 -22.31
C PHE A 9 -4.70 13.36 -22.46
N VAL A 10 -5.82 13.40 -21.73
CA VAL A 10 -6.83 14.47 -21.84
C VAL A 10 -6.47 15.68 -20.97
N PHE A 11 -5.88 15.47 -19.79
CA PHE A 11 -5.57 16.53 -18.83
C PHE A 11 -4.14 16.43 -18.28
N PRO A 12 -3.09 16.44 -19.12
CA PRO A 12 -1.71 16.17 -18.70
C PRO A 12 -1.21 17.12 -17.60
N LYS A 13 -1.54 18.40 -17.67
CA LYS A 13 -1.14 19.40 -16.66
C LYS A 13 -1.73 19.08 -15.29
N ARG A 14 -3.02 18.71 -15.22
CA ARG A 14 -3.67 18.32 -13.95
C ARG A 14 -3.14 16.99 -13.45
N PHE A 15 -2.84 16.04 -14.33
CA PHE A 15 -2.23 14.77 -13.97
C PHE A 15 -0.88 14.99 -13.26
N VAL A 16 -0.01 15.82 -13.83
CA VAL A 16 1.29 16.15 -13.24
C VAL A 16 1.13 16.91 -11.90
N GLN A 17 0.18 17.86 -11.83
CA GLN A 17 -0.11 18.55 -10.56
C GLN A 17 -0.56 17.60 -9.46
N ASP A 18 -1.47 16.66 -9.76
CA ASP A 18 -1.91 15.66 -8.78
C ASP A 18 -0.79 14.72 -8.38
N PHE A 19 0.05 14.29 -9.34
CA PHE A 19 1.18 13.40 -9.09
C PHE A 19 2.21 14.03 -8.13
N ARG A 20 2.44 15.35 -8.25
CA ARG A 20 3.33 16.13 -7.39
C ARG A 20 2.69 16.52 -6.05
N SER A 21 1.39 16.38 -5.91
CA SER A 21 0.67 16.80 -4.72
C SER A 21 0.90 15.85 -3.54
N HIS A 22 1.24 16.40 -2.37
CA HIS A 22 1.34 15.66 -1.11
C HIS A 22 0.05 14.88 -0.77
N GLY A 23 -1.10 15.47 -1.06
CA GLY A 23 -2.39 14.87 -0.74
C GLY A 23 -2.85 13.79 -1.72
N ALA A 24 -2.52 13.93 -3.01
CA ALA A 24 -3.02 13.05 -4.08
C ALA A 24 -1.94 12.12 -4.66
N GLY A 25 -0.67 12.55 -4.70
CA GLY A 25 0.42 11.81 -5.31
C GLY A 25 0.57 10.37 -4.84
N PRO A 26 0.61 10.10 -3.52
CA PRO A 26 0.71 8.72 -3.02
C PRO A 26 -0.45 7.82 -3.49
N GLY A 27 -1.62 8.38 -3.80
CA GLY A 27 -2.77 7.65 -4.33
C GLY A 27 -2.52 7.02 -5.70
N PHE A 28 -1.54 7.48 -6.48
CA PHE A 28 -1.19 6.87 -7.77
C PHE A 28 -0.68 5.44 -7.63
N LEU A 29 -0.12 5.08 -6.48
CA LEU A 29 0.33 3.71 -6.18
C LEU A 29 -0.83 2.69 -6.13
N THR A 30 -2.09 3.14 -6.09
CA THR A 30 -3.27 2.26 -6.25
C THR A 30 -3.27 1.53 -7.60
N VAL A 31 -2.64 2.10 -8.63
CA VAL A 31 -2.49 1.44 -9.94
C VAL A 31 -1.68 0.16 -9.79
N VAL A 32 -0.58 0.22 -9.05
CA VAL A 32 0.29 -0.94 -8.80
C VAL A 32 -0.47 -2.01 -8.03
N ALA A 33 -1.11 -1.63 -6.92
CA ALA A 33 -1.92 -2.57 -6.13
C ALA A 33 -3.01 -3.23 -6.98
N GLY A 34 -3.72 -2.44 -7.81
CA GLY A 34 -4.77 -2.96 -8.68
C GLY A 34 -4.24 -3.92 -9.75
N ILE A 35 -3.05 -3.66 -10.33
CA ILE A 35 -2.40 -4.55 -11.31
C ILE A 35 -2.00 -5.87 -10.63
N CYS A 36 -1.39 -5.83 -9.44
CA CYS A 36 -1.00 -7.03 -8.72
C CYS A 36 -2.20 -7.86 -8.28
N ILE A 37 -3.28 -7.22 -7.79
CA ILE A 37 -4.52 -7.92 -7.45
C ILE A 37 -5.14 -8.59 -8.69
N LEU A 38 -5.14 -7.91 -9.83
CA LEU A 38 -5.59 -8.49 -11.09
C LEU A 38 -4.71 -9.68 -11.49
N GLY A 39 -3.40 -9.59 -11.33
CA GLY A 39 -2.47 -10.70 -11.53
C GLY A 39 -2.82 -11.91 -10.68
N ASN A 40 -3.10 -11.70 -9.37
CA ASN A 40 -3.55 -12.78 -8.49
C ASN A 40 -4.83 -13.46 -9.02
N GLN A 41 -5.79 -12.70 -9.54
CA GLN A 41 -7.03 -13.28 -10.10
C GLN A 41 -6.73 -14.13 -11.36
N PHE A 42 -5.84 -13.68 -12.24
CA PHE A 42 -5.44 -14.47 -13.41
C PHE A 42 -4.79 -15.80 -13.00
N VAL A 43 -3.89 -15.78 -12.01
CA VAL A 43 -3.22 -17.01 -11.56
C VAL A 43 -4.20 -17.93 -10.84
N LEU A 44 -4.95 -17.42 -9.85
CA LEU A 44 -5.74 -18.25 -8.94
C LEU A 44 -7.05 -18.73 -9.59
N LEU A 45 -7.75 -17.83 -10.30
CA LEU A 45 -9.05 -18.13 -10.89
C LEU A 45 -8.96 -18.42 -12.39
N GLY A 46 -8.21 -17.61 -13.13
CA GLY A 46 -8.05 -17.76 -14.58
C GLY A 46 -7.13 -18.91 -14.98
N LYS A 47 -6.34 -19.45 -14.03
CA LYS A 47 -5.33 -20.49 -14.30
C LYS A 47 -4.32 -20.08 -15.40
N ASP A 48 -4.05 -18.78 -15.49
CA ASP A 48 -3.14 -18.18 -16.46
C ASP A 48 -1.95 -17.51 -15.73
N PRO A 49 -0.92 -18.29 -15.36
CA PRO A 49 0.28 -17.75 -14.72
C PRO A 49 1.09 -16.83 -15.64
N ALA A 50 1.03 -17.00 -16.98
CA ALA A 50 1.75 -16.14 -17.90
C ALA A 50 1.22 -14.70 -17.88
N MET A 51 -0.10 -14.52 -17.81
CA MET A 51 -0.70 -13.20 -17.61
C MET A 51 -0.36 -12.64 -16.22
N GLY A 52 -0.38 -13.49 -15.19
CA GLY A 52 0.05 -13.12 -13.84
C GLY A 52 1.49 -12.60 -13.81
N GLU A 53 2.40 -13.27 -14.50
CA GLU A 53 3.80 -12.88 -14.66
C GLU A 53 3.94 -11.52 -15.34
N ALA A 54 3.28 -11.34 -16.47
CA ALA A 54 3.30 -10.06 -17.20
C ALA A 54 2.83 -8.91 -16.28
N LEU A 55 1.76 -9.12 -15.50
CA LEU A 55 1.24 -8.13 -14.56
C LEU A 55 2.19 -7.90 -13.37
N PHE A 56 2.92 -8.94 -12.91
CA PHE A 56 3.94 -8.80 -11.88
C PHE A 56 5.06 -7.85 -12.33
N TRP A 57 5.60 -8.05 -13.54
CA TRP A 57 6.68 -7.21 -14.06
C TRP A 57 6.20 -5.78 -14.34
N ILE A 58 5.01 -5.61 -14.94
CA ILE A 58 4.41 -4.29 -15.16
C ILE A 58 4.19 -3.58 -13.80
N GLY A 59 3.63 -4.27 -12.83
CA GLY A 59 3.41 -3.74 -11.49
C GLY A 59 4.70 -3.33 -10.80
N SER A 60 5.74 -4.15 -10.88
CA SER A 60 7.05 -3.90 -10.27
C SER A 60 7.76 -2.69 -10.87
N VAL A 61 7.75 -2.56 -12.19
CA VAL A 61 8.32 -1.38 -12.87
C VAL A 61 7.55 -0.11 -12.51
N LEU A 62 6.22 -0.17 -12.56
CA LEU A 62 5.38 0.98 -12.17
C LEU A 62 5.56 1.34 -10.70
N TRP A 63 5.74 0.37 -9.81
CA TRP A 63 6.02 0.62 -8.41
C TRP A 63 7.30 1.44 -8.23
N ILE A 64 8.39 1.04 -8.89
CA ILE A 64 9.66 1.79 -8.84
C ILE A 64 9.42 3.22 -9.33
N VAL A 65 8.85 3.40 -10.52
CA VAL A 65 8.68 4.71 -11.14
C VAL A 65 7.76 5.61 -10.31
N ILE A 66 6.62 5.09 -9.86
CA ILE A 66 5.63 5.89 -9.13
C ILE A 66 6.11 6.18 -7.71
N LEU A 67 6.62 5.18 -6.99
CA LEU A 67 7.07 5.36 -5.61
C LEU A 67 8.20 6.41 -5.53
N TRP A 68 9.24 6.22 -6.34
CA TRP A 68 10.37 7.15 -6.35
C TRP A 68 9.98 8.51 -6.91
N GLY A 69 9.15 8.55 -7.95
CA GLY A 69 8.66 9.81 -8.53
C GLY A 69 7.85 10.63 -7.53
N VAL A 70 6.91 10.00 -6.83
CA VAL A 70 6.09 10.68 -5.81
C VAL A 70 6.95 11.18 -4.66
N PHE A 71 7.83 10.34 -4.10
CA PHE A 71 8.69 10.78 -3.00
C PHE A 71 9.70 11.84 -3.45
N TYR A 72 10.23 11.76 -4.66
CA TYR A 72 11.10 12.80 -5.20
C TYR A 72 10.40 14.17 -5.18
N PHE A 73 9.19 14.27 -5.73
CA PHE A 73 8.46 15.54 -5.75
C PHE A 73 8.02 15.99 -4.35
N VAL A 74 7.54 15.07 -3.52
CA VAL A 74 7.18 15.37 -2.12
C VAL A 74 8.37 15.92 -1.34
N PHE A 75 9.60 15.44 -1.60
CA PHE A 75 10.80 15.90 -0.90
C PHE A 75 11.40 17.16 -1.51
N SER A 76 11.30 17.35 -2.82
CA SER A 76 11.94 18.46 -3.53
C SER A 76 11.08 19.69 -3.71
N ASP A 77 9.75 19.54 -3.80
CA ASP A 77 8.84 20.65 -4.09
C ASP A 77 8.68 21.61 -2.89
N GLU A 78 8.67 22.90 -3.18
CA GLU A 78 8.42 23.98 -2.23
C GLU A 78 7.31 24.92 -2.78
N PRO A 79 6.50 25.57 -1.90
CA PRO A 79 6.50 25.43 -0.44
C PRO A 79 5.82 24.15 0.02
N LYS A 80 6.27 23.58 1.16
CA LYS A 80 5.65 22.38 1.73
C LYS A 80 4.34 22.72 2.43
N PRO A 81 3.30 21.89 2.26
CA PRO A 81 2.07 22.07 3.00
C PRO A 81 2.28 21.76 4.50
N PRO A 82 1.52 22.36 5.41
CA PRO A 82 1.51 21.93 6.80
C PRO A 82 1.05 20.47 6.91
N LEU A 83 1.49 19.79 7.96
CA LEU A 83 1.26 18.36 8.15
C LEU A 83 -0.24 17.99 8.00
N GLU A 84 -1.12 18.81 8.56
CA GLU A 84 -2.57 18.58 8.59
C GLU A 84 -3.21 18.52 7.19
N LYS A 85 -2.58 19.20 6.21
CA LYS A 85 -3.03 19.27 4.82
C LYS A 85 -2.21 18.33 3.90
N GLY A 86 -0.99 17.99 4.31
CA GLY A 86 -0.05 17.20 3.51
C GLY A 86 -0.27 15.70 3.65
N ILE A 87 -0.54 15.19 4.86
CA ILE A 87 -0.64 13.76 5.12
C ILE A 87 -2.10 13.30 5.25
N ASN A 88 -2.39 12.15 4.67
CA ASN A 88 -3.67 11.45 4.81
C ASN A 88 -3.47 9.94 4.60
N GLY A 89 -4.56 9.16 4.72
CA GLY A 89 -4.50 7.70 4.57
C GLY A 89 -3.99 7.20 3.22
N ALA A 90 -4.05 8.02 2.15
CA ALA A 90 -3.53 7.62 0.83
C ALA A 90 -2.00 7.38 0.82
N TRP A 91 -1.26 7.97 1.74
CA TRP A 91 0.18 7.72 1.89
C TRP A 91 0.49 6.25 2.21
N LEU A 92 -0.41 5.57 2.89
CA LEU A 92 -0.29 4.15 3.22
C LEU A 92 -0.42 3.24 1.98
N VAL A 93 -0.83 3.78 0.83
CA VAL A 93 -0.84 3.02 -0.43
C VAL A 93 0.59 2.66 -0.86
N ALA A 94 1.61 3.36 -0.40
CA ALA A 94 3.00 2.95 -0.57
C ALA A 94 3.25 1.56 0.04
N THR A 95 2.77 1.32 1.26
CA THR A 95 2.78 -0.01 1.89
C THR A 95 1.94 -1.01 1.10
N VAL A 96 0.69 -0.64 0.77
CA VAL A 96 -0.25 -1.53 0.07
C VAL A 96 0.32 -2.02 -1.25
N SER A 97 0.90 -1.12 -2.05
CA SER A 97 1.47 -1.47 -3.35
C SER A 97 2.72 -2.36 -3.22
N THR A 98 3.57 -2.10 -2.23
CA THR A 98 4.76 -2.91 -1.96
C THR A 98 4.37 -4.34 -1.55
N GLN A 99 3.42 -4.48 -0.63
CA GLN A 99 2.93 -5.79 -0.19
C GLN A 99 2.18 -6.55 -1.29
N ALA A 100 1.48 -5.84 -2.18
CA ALA A 100 0.79 -6.46 -3.31
C ALA A 100 1.76 -7.16 -4.28
N ILE A 101 2.96 -6.59 -4.49
CA ILE A 101 4.03 -7.22 -5.28
C ILE A 101 4.52 -8.50 -4.59
N VAL A 102 4.73 -8.47 -3.27
CA VAL A 102 5.15 -9.65 -2.50
C VAL A 102 4.14 -10.78 -2.66
N ILE A 103 2.84 -10.49 -2.49
CA ILE A 103 1.78 -11.50 -2.61
C ILE A 103 1.77 -12.13 -4.00
N LEU A 104 1.75 -11.30 -5.06
CA LEU A 104 1.72 -11.82 -6.42
C LEU A 104 2.99 -12.62 -6.75
N GLY A 105 4.16 -12.17 -6.28
CA GLY A 105 5.42 -12.87 -6.44
C GLY A 105 5.43 -14.24 -5.76
N CYS A 106 4.93 -14.34 -4.53
CA CYS A 106 4.80 -15.61 -3.81
C CYS A 106 3.83 -16.58 -4.52
N ILE A 107 2.69 -16.09 -5.01
CA ILE A 107 1.73 -16.90 -5.76
C ILE A 107 2.33 -17.44 -7.07
N LEU A 108 3.21 -16.68 -7.71
CA LEU A 108 3.83 -17.04 -8.98
C LEU A 108 5.05 -17.96 -8.83
N ILE A 109 5.64 -18.09 -7.65
CA ILE A 109 6.97 -18.67 -7.45
C ILE A 109 7.13 -20.09 -8.02
N ASP A 110 6.07 -20.90 -8.00
CA ASP A 110 6.08 -22.27 -8.53
C ASP A 110 5.79 -22.34 -10.04
N HIS A 111 5.43 -21.21 -10.65
CA HIS A 111 5.13 -21.09 -12.08
C HIS A 111 6.27 -20.44 -12.87
N MET A 112 7.29 -19.92 -12.18
CA MET A 112 8.36 -19.11 -12.78
C MET A 112 9.70 -19.85 -12.73
N PRO A 113 10.55 -19.68 -13.75
CA PRO A 113 11.90 -20.23 -13.75
C PRO A 113 12.87 -19.40 -12.91
N TRP A 114 12.41 -18.87 -11.79
CA TRP A 114 13.22 -18.04 -10.91
C TRP A 114 14.05 -18.88 -9.95
N ASP A 115 15.26 -18.39 -9.63
CA ASP A 115 15.99 -18.89 -8.48
C ASP A 115 15.20 -18.54 -7.21
N LYS A 116 14.72 -19.58 -6.51
CA LYS A 116 13.86 -19.42 -5.34
C LYS A 116 14.56 -18.68 -4.19
N GLU A 117 15.87 -18.87 -4.04
CA GLU A 117 16.66 -18.19 -3.01
C GLU A 117 16.64 -16.67 -3.24
N ILE A 118 16.96 -16.24 -4.47
CA ILE A 118 16.96 -14.82 -4.86
C ILE A 118 15.56 -14.24 -4.78
N ALA A 119 14.54 -14.97 -5.24
CA ALA A 119 13.16 -14.51 -5.23
C ALA A 119 12.66 -14.29 -3.79
N PHE A 120 12.86 -15.26 -2.89
CA PHE A 120 12.43 -15.11 -1.49
C PHE A 120 13.25 -14.08 -0.73
N PHE A 121 14.53 -13.88 -1.05
CA PHE A 121 15.30 -12.75 -0.54
C PHE A 121 14.62 -11.42 -0.93
N ALA A 122 14.32 -11.24 -2.22
CA ALA A 122 13.68 -10.01 -2.70
C ALA A 122 12.29 -9.79 -2.08
N PHE A 123 11.46 -10.84 -2.00
CA PHE A 123 10.12 -10.73 -1.41
C PHE A 123 10.17 -10.44 0.09
N THR A 124 11.12 -11.06 0.82
CA THR A 124 11.33 -10.76 2.24
C THR A 124 11.79 -9.32 2.43
N ALA A 125 12.74 -8.85 1.62
CA ALA A 125 13.19 -7.46 1.68
C ALA A 125 12.06 -6.46 1.37
N LEU A 126 11.23 -6.73 0.36
CA LEU A 126 10.05 -5.91 0.05
C LEU A 126 8.99 -5.96 1.15
N PHE A 127 8.75 -7.12 1.76
CA PHE A 127 7.85 -7.25 2.91
C PHE A 127 8.29 -6.35 4.07
N LEU A 128 9.57 -6.40 4.42
CA LEU A 128 10.15 -5.58 5.49
C LEU A 128 10.12 -4.09 5.13
N LEU A 129 10.44 -3.74 3.88
CA LEU A 129 10.34 -2.36 3.40
C LEU A 129 8.90 -1.84 3.47
N GLY A 130 7.92 -2.62 3.02
CA GLY A 130 6.51 -2.25 3.08
C GLY A 130 6.02 -2.05 4.52
N PHE A 131 6.49 -2.89 5.45
CA PHE A 131 6.21 -2.72 6.87
C PHE A 131 6.87 -1.45 7.45
N MET A 132 8.10 -1.15 7.07
CA MET A 132 8.79 0.08 7.48
C MET A 132 8.07 1.33 6.94
N LEU A 133 7.63 1.32 5.68
CA LEU A 133 6.83 2.42 5.10
C LEU A 133 5.53 2.63 5.88
N TYR A 134 4.88 1.55 6.32
CA TYR A 134 3.71 1.65 7.21
C TYR A 134 4.05 2.39 8.49
N LEU A 135 5.11 2.00 9.19
CA LEU A 135 5.50 2.61 10.46
C LEU A 135 5.79 4.11 10.32
N PHE A 136 6.48 4.52 9.26
CA PHE A 136 6.75 5.94 9.00
C PHE A 136 5.46 6.74 8.82
N VAL A 137 4.58 6.25 7.98
CA VAL A 137 3.34 6.98 7.64
C VAL A 137 2.33 6.94 8.77
N ILE A 138 2.12 5.78 9.41
CA ILE A 138 1.13 5.65 10.48
C ILE A 138 1.50 6.47 11.70
N THR A 139 2.80 6.62 11.99
CA THR A 139 3.28 7.48 13.08
C THR A 139 2.89 8.94 12.83
N MET A 140 3.04 9.43 11.60
CA MET A 140 2.63 10.80 11.22
C MET A 140 1.11 10.97 11.28
N ILE A 141 0.35 9.97 10.84
CA ILE A 141 -1.12 9.99 10.92
C ILE A 141 -1.57 9.96 12.39
N PHE A 142 -0.96 9.10 13.21
CA PHE A 142 -1.26 9.02 14.64
C PHE A 142 -0.95 10.35 15.35
N TYR A 143 0.24 10.93 15.06
CA TYR A 143 0.61 12.26 15.55
C TYR A 143 -0.42 13.33 15.17
N ARG A 144 -0.87 13.31 13.91
CA ARG A 144 -1.92 14.21 13.45
C ARG A 144 -3.22 14.06 14.25
N PHE A 145 -3.68 12.82 14.46
CA PHE A 145 -4.92 12.56 15.19
C PHE A 145 -4.83 12.94 16.68
N ALA A 146 -3.67 12.74 17.29
CA ALA A 146 -3.46 12.94 18.71
C ALA A 146 -3.17 14.41 19.10
N PHE A 147 -2.53 15.19 18.20
CA PHE A 147 -1.94 16.48 18.59
C PHE A 147 -2.34 17.64 17.68
N LYS A 148 -3.11 17.40 16.63
CA LYS A 148 -3.59 18.45 15.72
C LYS A 148 -5.10 18.49 15.68
N GLU A 149 -5.65 19.70 15.45
CA GLU A 149 -7.08 19.85 15.25
C GLU A 149 -7.54 19.00 14.06
N LEU A 150 -8.56 18.20 14.30
CA LEU A 150 -9.16 17.32 13.33
C LEU A 150 -10.56 17.81 12.98
N GLU A 151 -10.67 18.46 11.84
CA GLU A 151 -11.98 18.81 11.31
C GLU A 151 -12.68 17.55 10.76
N PRO A 152 -13.97 17.30 11.11
CA PRO A 152 -14.69 16.14 10.59
C PRO A 152 -14.72 16.03 9.05
N ALA A 153 -14.66 17.15 8.32
CA ALA A 153 -14.57 17.16 6.85
C ALA A 153 -13.27 16.56 6.33
N GLN A 154 -12.20 16.58 7.13
CA GLN A 154 -10.87 16.05 6.77
C GLN A 154 -10.77 14.53 6.97
N LEU A 155 -11.71 13.91 7.71
CA LEU A 155 -11.80 12.45 7.82
C LEU A 155 -12.33 11.85 6.51
N SER A 156 -11.46 11.76 5.53
CA SER A 156 -11.78 11.15 4.23
C SER A 156 -11.82 9.62 4.33
N PRO A 157 -12.50 8.93 3.40
CA PRO A 157 -12.51 7.47 3.35
C PRO A 157 -11.11 6.84 3.25
N THR A 158 -10.09 7.59 2.82
CA THR A 158 -8.71 7.09 2.72
C THR A 158 -8.12 6.65 4.06
N TYR A 159 -8.65 7.12 5.20
CA TYR A 159 -8.20 6.66 6.52
C TYR A 159 -8.55 5.20 6.84
N TRP A 160 -9.47 4.56 6.10
CA TRP A 160 -9.68 3.12 6.18
C TRP A 160 -8.44 2.32 5.75
N ILE A 161 -7.52 2.94 4.99
CA ILE A 161 -6.25 2.33 4.61
C ILE A 161 -5.33 2.14 5.84
N ASN A 162 -5.57 2.83 6.95
CA ASN A 162 -4.85 2.60 8.21
C ASN A 162 -4.96 1.11 8.64
N ALA A 163 -6.15 0.54 8.55
CA ALA A 163 -6.37 -0.89 8.77
C ALA A 163 -5.98 -1.72 7.54
N GLY A 164 -6.32 -1.25 6.33
CA GLY A 164 -6.10 -1.96 5.08
C GLY A 164 -4.64 -2.23 4.78
N ALA A 165 -3.73 -1.29 5.07
CA ALA A 165 -2.31 -1.43 4.81
C ALA A 165 -1.65 -2.52 5.69
N VAL A 166 -2.07 -2.67 6.95
CA VAL A 166 -1.58 -3.77 7.79
C VAL A 166 -2.33 -5.07 7.56
N ALA A 167 -3.57 -5.02 7.08
CA ALA A 167 -4.27 -6.22 6.64
C ALA A 167 -3.58 -6.88 5.43
N ILE A 168 -3.20 -6.10 4.41
CA ILE A 168 -2.45 -6.63 3.26
C ILE A 168 -1.03 -7.04 3.67
N THR A 169 -0.40 -6.37 4.64
CA THR A 169 0.88 -6.79 5.22
C THR A 169 0.76 -8.15 5.90
N THR A 170 -0.34 -8.38 6.62
CA THR A 170 -0.65 -9.70 7.20
C THR A 170 -0.75 -10.77 6.13
N LEU A 171 -1.44 -10.49 5.02
CA LEU A 171 -1.55 -11.41 3.91
C LEU A 171 -0.19 -11.70 3.26
N ALA A 172 0.62 -10.67 3.01
CA ALA A 172 1.96 -10.83 2.44
C ALA A 172 2.87 -11.68 3.34
N GLY A 173 2.83 -11.46 4.66
CA GLY A 173 3.55 -12.31 5.62
C GLY A 173 3.04 -13.74 5.65
N ALA A 174 1.73 -13.96 5.54
CA ALA A 174 1.14 -15.29 5.47
C ALA A 174 1.56 -16.03 4.18
N GLU A 175 1.60 -15.33 3.04
CA GLU A 175 2.08 -15.89 1.78
C GLU A 175 3.55 -16.32 1.85
N LEU A 176 4.44 -15.50 2.43
CA LEU A 176 5.83 -15.90 2.68
C LEU A 176 5.91 -17.15 3.55
N LEU A 177 5.11 -17.22 4.61
CA LEU A 177 5.07 -18.35 5.56
C LEU A 177 4.40 -19.61 4.98
N SER A 178 3.69 -19.50 3.86
CA SER A 178 3.06 -20.65 3.19
C SER A 178 4.05 -21.52 2.38
N HIS A 179 5.32 -21.09 2.28
CA HIS A 179 6.38 -21.78 1.52
C HIS A 179 7.50 -22.33 2.42
N PRO A 180 7.19 -23.24 3.37
CA PRO A 180 8.20 -23.81 4.27
C PRO A 180 9.22 -24.61 3.47
N GLY A 181 10.51 -24.37 3.74
CA GLY A 181 11.61 -25.08 3.08
C GLY A 181 11.94 -24.61 1.67
N ALA A 182 11.26 -23.57 1.16
CA ALA A 182 11.51 -23.04 -0.19
C ALA A 182 12.90 -22.37 -0.33
N SER A 183 13.42 -21.79 0.76
CA SER A 183 14.70 -21.10 0.82
C SER A 183 15.29 -21.21 2.22
N PRO A 184 16.59 -21.56 2.40
CA PRO A 184 17.28 -21.52 3.67
C PRO A 184 17.19 -20.16 4.35
N LEU A 185 17.41 -19.07 3.61
CA LEU A 185 17.30 -17.71 4.10
C LEU A 185 15.90 -17.42 4.65
N LEU A 186 14.85 -17.78 3.91
CA LEU A 186 13.48 -17.58 4.37
C LEU A 186 13.22 -18.32 5.69
N MET A 187 13.75 -19.53 5.81
CA MET A 187 13.59 -20.34 7.06
C MET A 187 14.23 -19.68 8.28
N GLU A 188 15.38 -19.03 8.13
CA GLU A 188 16.01 -18.27 9.21
C GLU A 188 15.15 -17.10 9.68
N PHE A 189 14.45 -16.43 8.76
CA PHE A 189 13.54 -15.33 9.04
C PHE A 189 12.13 -15.76 9.49
N PHE A 190 11.77 -17.03 9.39
CA PHE A 190 10.41 -17.51 9.66
C PHE A 190 9.83 -17.05 11.01
N PRO A 191 10.53 -17.21 12.15
CA PRO A 191 10.01 -16.75 13.44
C PRO A 191 9.78 -15.24 13.48
N PHE A 192 10.67 -14.48 12.85
CA PHE A 192 10.59 -13.02 12.79
C PHE A 192 9.42 -12.56 11.90
N ILE A 193 9.29 -13.11 10.69
CA ILE A 193 8.16 -12.83 9.77
C ILE A 193 6.83 -13.18 10.45
N LYS A 194 6.77 -14.33 11.16
CA LYS A 194 5.58 -14.73 11.90
C LYS A 194 5.20 -13.72 12.98
N GLY A 195 6.17 -13.21 13.74
CA GLY A 195 5.96 -12.17 14.74
C GLY A 195 5.43 -10.86 14.13
N LEU A 196 6.05 -10.41 13.03
CA LEU A 196 5.61 -9.20 12.31
C LEU A 196 4.22 -9.37 11.70
N THR A 197 3.92 -10.54 11.13
CA THR A 197 2.60 -10.86 10.58
C THR A 197 1.52 -10.80 11.64
N LEU A 198 1.77 -11.38 12.83
CA LEU A 198 0.85 -11.30 13.97
C LEU A 198 0.67 -9.86 14.45
N MET A 199 1.76 -9.07 14.52
CA MET A 199 1.71 -7.67 14.91
C MET A 199 0.89 -6.85 13.90
N ALA A 200 1.07 -7.09 12.60
CA ALA A 200 0.29 -6.44 11.54
C ALA A 200 -1.20 -6.77 11.67
N TRP A 201 -1.54 -8.03 11.91
CA TRP A 201 -2.92 -8.47 12.13
C TRP A 201 -3.56 -7.80 13.35
N ALA A 202 -2.86 -7.78 14.48
CA ALA A 202 -3.33 -7.13 15.71
C ALA A 202 -3.55 -5.63 15.49
N THR A 203 -2.62 -4.97 14.79
CA THR A 203 -2.72 -3.54 14.45
C THR A 203 -3.91 -3.25 13.53
N ALA A 204 -4.15 -4.11 12.52
CA ALA A 204 -5.33 -3.99 11.66
C ALA A 204 -6.63 -4.09 12.47
N THR A 205 -6.68 -5.07 13.39
CA THR A 205 -7.83 -5.29 14.27
C THR A 205 -8.06 -4.10 15.21
N PHE A 206 -7.00 -3.48 15.73
CA PHE A 206 -7.09 -2.28 16.57
C PHE A 206 -7.69 -1.09 15.79
N TRP A 207 -7.30 -0.88 14.54
CA TRP A 207 -7.80 0.24 13.75
C TRP A 207 -9.28 0.14 13.41
N ILE A 208 -9.85 -1.05 13.26
CA ILE A 208 -11.25 -1.23 12.85
C ILE A 208 -12.22 -0.51 13.79
N PRO A 209 -12.28 -0.82 15.11
CA PRO A 209 -13.20 -0.12 16.02
C PRO A 209 -12.88 1.38 16.14
N MET A 210 -11.59 1.76 16.09
CA MET A 210 -11.20 3.17 16.15
C MET A 210 -11.75 3.95 14.96
N LEU A 211 -11.68 3.40 13.74
CA LEU A 211 -12.21 4.06 12.55
C LEU A 211 -13.74 4.14 12.57
N PHE A 212 -14.43 3.15 13.12
CA PHE A 212 -15.86 3.23 13.36
C PHE A 212 -16.21 4.34 14.36
N LEU A 213 -15.50 4.44 15.48
CA LEU A 213 -15.72 5.50 16.47
C LEU A 213 -15.50 6.90 15.87
N LEU A 214 -14.42 7.08 15.09
CA LEU A 214 -14.17 8.34 14.37
C LEU A 214 -15.25 8.62 13.31
N GLY A 215 -15.77 7.60 12.65
CA GLY A 215 -16.88 7.71 11.72
C GLY A 215 -18.18 8.16 12.41
N PHE A 216 -18.51 7.58 13.55
CA PHE A 216 -19.65 7.99 14.38
C PHE A 216 -19.48 9.42 14.89
N TRP A 217 -18.29 9.76 15.40
CA TRP A 217 -17.99 11.12 15.83
C TRP A 217 -18.20 12.11 14.68
N ARG A 218 -17.65 11.82 13.50
CA ARG A 218 -17.85 12.64 12.31
C ARG A 218 -19.33 12.85 11.98
N HIS A 219 -20.13 11.80 12.11
CA HIS A 219 -21.56 11.86 11.81
C HIS A 219 -22.36 12.62 12.87
N SER A 220 -22.01 12.48 14.17
CA SER A 220 -22.73 13.09 15.29
C SER A 220 -22.44 14.58 15.45
N VAL A 221 -21.22 15.04 15.12
CA VAL A 221 -20.76 16.41 15.36
C VAL A 221 -21.07 17.34 14.20
N LYS A 222 -21.43 16.83 13.01
CA LYS A 222 -21.70 17.69 11.84
C LYS A 222 -23.02 17.42 11.16
N GLN A 223 -23.75 18.52 11.02
CA GLN A 223 -24.66 18.70 9.90
C GLN A 223 -23.80 18.66 8.61
N TYR A 224 -24.01 17.64 7.78
CA TYR A 224 -23.48 17.66 6.42
C TYR A 224 -24.00 18.94 5.76
N PRO A 225 -23.17 19.72 5.04
CA PRO A 225 -23.74 20.75 4.18
C PRO A 225 -24.76 20.07 3.27
N ALA A 226 -25.97 20.60 3.25
CA ALA A 226 -26.99 20.15 2.33
C ALA A 226 -26.38 20.18 0.91
N ALA A 227 -26.53 19.06 0.20
CA ALA A 227 -26.03 18.92 -1.16
C ALA A 227 -26.70 19.92 -2.10
#